data_29e2db6e0e214ed40fa497c8b9e583c2
#
_entry.id   29e2db6e0e214ed40fa497c8b9e583c2
#
_cell.length_a   1.000
_cell.length_b   1.000
_cell.length_c   1.000
_cell.angle_alpha   90.00
_cell.angle_beta   90.00
_cell.angle_gamma   90.00
#
_symmetry.space_group_name_H-M   'P 1'
#
loop_
_entity.id
_entity.type
_entity.pdbx_description
1 polymer ?
#
loop_
_entity_poly.entity_id
_entity_poly.type
_entity_poly.pdbx_seq_one_letter_code
_entity_poly.pdbx_strand_id
1 'polypeptide(L)'
;MGRVGVTVAVTGPTGEIGISAVTALEQNPAVDRIVGMARRPFDPSLLGWTKTAYRQGDILNRQAVEELVAEADVVIHLAFIIFGSREDSSRINLAGARNVFEATVAAERPRRLV
;
A
#
# COMPACT_ATOMS: atom_id res chain seq x y z
N MET A 1 24.69 -9.64 14.46
CA MET A 1 23.98 -9.19 13.35
C MET A 1 22.56 -9.69 13.28
N GLY A 2 21.68 -8.86 13.38
CA GLY A 2 20.30 -9.21 13.36
C GLY A 2 19.77 -9.57 11.96
N ARG A 3 18.70 -10.29 11.94
CA ARG A 3 17.97 -10.56 10.73
C ARG A 3 17.30 -9.28 10.25
N VAL A 4 17.30 -9.05 8.93
CA VAL A 4 16.60 -7.93 8.33
C VAL A 4 15.16 -8.36 8.06
N GLY A 5 14.22 -7.61 8.58
CA GLY A 5 12.81 -7.86 8.35
C GLY A 5 12.34 -7.32 7.01
N VAL A 6 11.09 -7.59 6.70
CA VAL A 6 10.47 -7.22 5.44
C VAL A 6 9.76 -5.89 5.58
N THR A 7 9.91 -5.03 4.58
CA THR A 7 9.12 -3.80 4.44
C THR A 7 7.98 -4.05 3.46
N VAL A 8 6.77 -3.75 3.88
CA VAL A 8 5.57 -3.97 3.07
C VAL A 8 4.92 -2.64 2.73
N ALA A 9 4.69 -2.40 1.45
CA ALA A 9 3.90 -1.25 1.00
C ALA A 9 2.47 -1.70 0.80
N VAL A 10 1.51 -0.93 1.31
CA VAL A 10 0.09 -1.24 1.21
C VAL A 10 -0.64 -0.05 0.63
N THR A 11 -1.33 -0.24 -0.49
CA THR A 11 -2.28 0.75 -0.98
C THR A 11 -3.65 0.44 -0.38
N GLY A 12 -4.36 1.47 0.06
CA GLY A 12 -5.68 1.31 0.65
C GLY A 12 -5.68 0.72 2.06
N PRO A 13 -4.76 1.15 2.95
CA PRO A 13 -4.71 0.58 4.31
C PRO A 13 -5.88 1.01 5.18
N THR A 14 -6.68 1.98 4.75
CA THR A 14 -7.74 2.56 5.57
C THR A 14 -9.12 1.98 5.30
N GLY A 15 -9.27 1.12 4.29
CA GLY A 15 -10.51 0.39 4.03
C GLY A 15 -10.66 -0.78 4.99
N GLU A 16 -11.82 -1.44 4.97
CA GLU A 16 -12.06 -2.58 5.87
C GLU A 16 -11.04 -3.69 5.69
N ILE A 17 -10.82 -4.10 4.45
CA ILE A 17 -9.83 -5.13 4.15
C ILE A 17 -8.43 -4.62 4.47
N GLY A 18 -8.16 -3.36 4.15
CA GLY A 18 -6.86 -2.74 4.42
C GLY A 18 -6.51 -2.72 5.89
N ILE A 19 -7.46 -2.31 6.74
CA ILE A 19 -7.26 -2.28 8.19
C ILE A 19 -6.95 -3.68 8.71
N SER A 20 -7.73 -4.68 8.28
CA SER A 20 -7.50 -6.06 8.71
C SER A 20 -6.14 -6.58 8.26
N ALA A 21 -5.76 -6.29 7.02
CA ALA A 21 -4.48 -6.72 6.47
C ALA A 21 -3.31 -6.08 7.21
N VAL A 22 -3.37 -4.76 7.42
CA VAL A 22 -2.28 -4.06 8.11
C VAL A 22 -2.20 -4.48 9.58
N THR A 23 -3.33 -4.68 10.24
CA THR A 23 -3.33 -5.15 11.62
C THR A 23 -2.63 -6.51 11.72
N ALA A 24 -2.87 -7.41 10.79
CA ALA A 24 -2.19 -8.71 10.76
C ALA A 24 -0.68 -8.55 10.52
N LEU A 25 -0.30 -7.64 9.61
CA LEU A 25 1.11 -7.38 9.31
C LEU A 25 1.82 -6.75 10.52
N GLU A 26 1.15 -5.87 11.26
CA GLU A 26 1.71 -5.26 12.46
C GLU A 26 2.08 -6.29 13.50
N GLN A 27 1.35 -7.39 13.56
CA GLN A 27 1.56 -8.44 14.54
C GLN A 27 2.55 -9.51 14.06
N ASN A 28 2.98 -9.43 12.81
CA ASN A 28 3.89 -10.42 12.24
C ASN A 28 5.34 -10.02 12.51
N PRO A 29 6.09 -10.85 13.28
CA PRO A 29 7.49 -10.51 13.60
C PRO A 29 8.42 -10.47 12.39
N ALA A 30 8.02 -11.06 11.27
CA ALA A 30 8.81 -10.99 10.04
C ALA A 30 8.70 -9.63 9.34
N VAL A 31 7.71 -8.82 9.70
CA VAL A 31 7.49 -7.51 9.12
C VAL A 31 8.11 -6.44 10.03
N ASP A 32 9.09 -5.72 9.50
CA ASP A 32 9.75 -4.63 10.22
C ASP A 32 9.02 -3.32 10.08
N ARG A 33 8.53 -3.05 8.89
CA ARG A 33 7.96 -1.76 8.56
C ARG A 33 6.85 -1.90 7.53
N ILE A 34 5.84 -1.07 7.67
CA ILE A 34 4.73 -0.99 6.73
C ILE A 34 4.64 0.46 6.26
N VAL A 35 4.48 0.67 4.97
CA VAL A 35 4.25 2.00 4.41
C VAL A 35 2.89 1.95 3.71
N GLY A 36 1.93 2.66 4.26
CA GLY A 36 0.59 2.70 3.69
C GLY A 36 0.32 4.00 2.95
N MET A 37 -0.50 3.95 1.91
CA MET A 37 -0.90 5.15 1.18
C MET A 37 -2.38 5.09 0.84
N ALA A 38 -3.08 6.18 1.12
CA ALA A 38 -4.46 6.38 0.71
C ALA A 38 -4.70 7.87 0.49
N ARG A 39 -5.86 8.21 -0.05
CA ARG A 39 -6.14 9.57 -0.48
C ARG A 39 -6.47 10.54 0.65
N ARG A 40 -6.97 10.04 1.77
CA ARG A 40 -7.43 10.89 2.88
C ARG A 40 -6.42 10.90 4.01
N PRO A 41 -6.39 11.96 4.83
CA PRO A 41 -5.56 11.95 6.03
C PRO A 41 -5.92 10.79 6.95
N PHE A 42 -4.91 10.21 7.59
CA PHE A 42 -5.12 9.08 8.48
C PHE A 42 -3.96 9.00 9.47
N ASP A 43 -4.26 8.71 10.73
CA ASP A 43 -3.25 8.56 11.76
C ASP A 43 -3.17 7.10 12.20
N PRO A 44 -2.08 6.39 11.86
CA PRO A 44 -1.93 4.98 12.23
C PRO A 44 -1.98 4.73 13.73
N SER A 45 -1.58 5.70 14.54
CA SER A 45 -1.56 5.54 16.01
C SER A 45 -2.95 5.35 16.59
N LEU A 46 -3.99 5.82 15.89
CA LEU A 46 -5.36 5.65 16.34
C LEU A 46 -5.79 4.18 16.37
N LEU A 47 -5.14 3.35 15.59
CA LEU A 47 -5.40 1.91 15.56
C LEU A 47 -4.33 1.11 16.30
N GLY A 48 -3.45 1.80 17.03
CA GLY A 48 -2.37 1.14 17.75
C GLY A 48 -1.25 0.59 16.88
N TRP A 49 -1.18 1.02 15.64
CA TRP A 49 -0.13 0.58 14.73
C TRP A 49 1.18 1.29 15.04
N THR A 50 2.23 0.52 15.23
CA THR A 50 3.54 1.06 15.60
C THR A 50 4.59 0.92 14.51
N LYS A 51 4.37 0.04 13.54
CA LYS A 51 5.30 -0.20 12.43
C LYS A 51 4.91 0.56 11.16
N THR A 52 3.72 1.15 11.11
CA THR A 52 3.15 1.71 9.89
C THR A 52 3.43 3.21 9.80
N ALA A 53 4.08 3.60 8.71
CA ALA A 53 4.16 4.99 8.29
C ALA A 53 3.09 5.22 7.23
N TYR A 54 2.36 6.33 7.33
CA TYR A 54 1.28 6.62 6.41
C TYR A 54 1.65 7.80 5.51
N ARG A 55 1.36 7.66 4.23
CA ARG A 55 1.50 8.73 3.25
C ARG A 55 0.15 9.02 2.65
N GLN A 56 -0.23 10.29 2.59
CA GLN A 56 -1.41 10.70 1.87
C GLN A 56 -1.04 10.82 0.40
N GLY A 57 -1.71 10.09 -0.47
CA GLY A 57 -1.44 10.11 -1.89
C GLY A 57 -2.48 9.33 -2.68
N ASP A 58 -2.48 9.54 -3.98
CA ASP A 58 -3.45 8.93 -4.88
C ASP A 58 -2.75 7.90 -5.78
N ILE A 59 -3.32 6.71 -5.93
CA ILE A 59 -2.78 5.69 -6.82
C ILE A 59 -2.77 6.11 -8.29
N LEU A 60 -3.53 7.14 -8.63
CA LEU A 60 -3.50 7.71 -9.98
C LEU A 60 -2.29 8.62 -10.19
N ASN A 61 -1.61 9.01 -9.12
CA ASN A 61 -0.38 9.78 -9.20
C ASN A 61 0.80 8.82 -9.28
N ARG A 62 1.35 8.64 -10.48
CA ARG A 62 2.42 7.68 -10.74
C ARG A 62 3.63 7.92 -9.85
N GLN A 63 4.03 9.17 -9.65
CA GLN A 63 5.20 9.47 -8.83
C GLN A 63 4.99 9.05 -7.38
N ALA A 64 3.81 9.30 -6.82
CA ALA A 64 3.50 8.88 -5.47
C ALA A 64 3.59 7.35 -5.33
N VAL A 65 3.11 6.62 -6.33
CA VAL A 65 3.17 5.17 -6.35
C VAL A 65 4.62 4.69 -6.45
N GLU A 66 5.42 5.32 -7.30
CA GLU A 66 6.82 4.96 -7.46
C GLU A 66 7.60 5.14 -6.16
N GLU A 67 7.35 6.25 -5.47
CA GLU A 67 8.00 6.50 -4.18
C GLU A 67 7.57 5.49 -3.12
N LEU A 68 6.30 5.10 -3.14
CA LEU A 68 5.78 4.13 -2.19
C LEU A 68 6.45 2.76 -2.35
N VAL A 69 6.50 2.25 -3.58
CA VAL A 69 7.00 0.90 -3.83
C VAL A 69 8.52 0.80 -3.78
N ALA A 70 9.23 1.91 -3.94
CA ALA A 70 10.69 1.91 -4.00
C ALA A 70 11.35 1.38 -2.73
N GLU A 71 10.68 1.54 -1.58
CA GLU A 71 11.22 1.13 -0.29
C GLU A 71 10.76 -0.26 0.15
N ALA A 72 9.88 -0.90 -0.61
CA ALA A 72 9.21 -2.10 -0.16
C ALA A 72 9.83 -3.37 -0.74
N ASP A 73 9.79 -4.43 0.04
CA ASP A 73 10.13 -5.77 -0.43
C ASP A 73 8.89 -6.48 -0.98
N VAL A 74 7.72 -6.15 -0.43
CA VAL A 74 6.43 -6.71 -0.84
C VAL A 74 5.46 -5.56 -1.02
N VAL A 75 4.67 -5.62 -2.07
CA VAL A 75 3.63 -4.62 -2.35
C VAL A 75 2.27 -5.30 -2.31
N ILE A 76 1.36 -4.76 -1.50
CA ILE A 76 -0.01 -5.25 -1.41
C ILE A 76 -0.95 -4.13 -1.88
N HIS A 77 -1.70 -4.41 -2.94
CA HIS A 77 -2.57 -3.42 -3.55
C HIS A 77 -4.03 -3.68 -3.18
N LEU A 78 -4.57 -2.84 -2.30
CA LEU A 78 -5.95 -2.96 -1.83
C LEU A 78 -6.77 -1.69 -2.09
N ALA A 79 -6.20 -0.72 -2.79
CA ALA A 79 -6.87 0.55 -3.05
C ALA A 79 -7.82 0.42 -4.23
N PHE A 80 -9.07 0.14 -3.93
CA PHE A 80 -10.13 0.08 -4.93
C PHE A 80 -11.19 1.10 -4.60
N ILE A 81 -11.80 1.65 -5.64
CA ILE A 81 -12.85 2.65 -5.53
C ILE A 81 -14.14 2.06 -6.07
N ILE A 82 -15.21 2.20 -5.30
CA ILE A 82 -16.55 1.79 -5.72
C ILE A 82 -17.47 2.99 -5.52
N PHE A 83 -17.61 3.82 -6.55
CA PHE A 83 -18.54 4.94 -6.51
C PHE A 83 -18.88 5.36 -7.94
N GLY A 84 -19.92 6.17 -8.09
CA GLY A 84 -20.36 6.61 -9.40
C GLY A 84 -20.85 5.44 -10.26
N SER A 85 -20.60 5.49 -11.56
CA SER A 85 -20.96 4.41 -12.43
C SER A 85 -19.96 3.26 -12.34
N ARG A 86 -20.40 2.06 -12.74
CA ARG A 86 -19.53 0.90 -12.81
C ARG A 86 -18.36 1.17 -13.77
N GLU A 87 -18.60 1.86 -14.88
CA GLU A 87 -17.57 2.17 -15.86
C GLU A 87 -16.50 3.09 -15.27
N ASP A 88 -16.92 4.12 -14.53
CA ASP A 88 -15.97 5.04 -13.90
C ASP A 88 -15.12 4.34 -12.85
N SER A 89 -15.74 3.53 -12.00
CA SER A 89 -15.02 2.76 -10.99
C SER A 89 -14.02 1.80 -11.63
N SER A 90 -14.44 1.08 -12.68
CA SER A 90 -13.55 0.18 -13.41
C SER A 90 -12.35 0.89 -14.01
N ARG A 91 -12.59 2.05 -14.63
CA ARG A 91 -11.52 2.81 -15.29
C ARG A 91 -10.49 3.29 -14.28
N ILE A 92 -10.96 3.84 -13.16
CA ILE A 92 -10.08 4.34 -12.10
C ILE A 92 -9.31 3.19 -11.46
N ASN A 93 -9.97 2.09 -11.17
CA ASN A 93 -9.34 0.94 -10.55
C ASN A 93 -8.30 0.32 -11.48
N LEU A 94 -8.60 0.24 -12.77
CA LEU A 94 -7.66 -0.29 -13.76
C LEU A 94 -6.43 0.61 -13.90
N ALA A 95 -6.63 1.93 -13.95
CA ALA A 95 -5.52 2.88 -14.06
C ALA A 95 -4.64 2.83 -12.81
N GLY A 96 -5.25 2.75 -11.62
CA GLY A 96 -4.52 2.63 -10.37
C GLY A 96 -3.74 1.32 -10.30
N ALA A 97 -4.36 0.21 -10.65
CA ALA A 97 -3.71 -1.09 -10.66
C ALA A 97 -2.52 -1.11 -11.64
N ARG A 98 -2.69 -0.49 -12.80
CA ARG A 98 -1.60 -0.38 -13.78
C ARG A 98 -0.43 0.40 -13.21
N ASN A 99 -0.68 1.54 -12.54
CA ASN A 99 0.38 2.31 -11.93
C ASN A 99 1.14 1.49 -10.89
N VAL A 100 0.42 0.78 -10.03
CA VAL A 100 1.05 -0.04 -8.99
C VAL A 100 1.84 -1.18 -9.61
N PHE A 101 1.26 -1.88 -10.58
CA PHE A 101 1.92 -3.00 -11.25
C PHE A 101 3.20 -2.53 -11.96
N GLU A 102 3.09 -1.49 -12.79
CA GLU A 102 4.24 -1.02 -13.56
C GLU A 102 5.34 -0.47 -12.67
N ALA A 103 4.96 0.30 -11.63
CA ALA A 103 5.94 0.84 -10.69
C ALA A 103 6.65 -0.29 -9.93
N THR A 104 5.92 -1.32 -9.54
CA THR A 104 6.50 -2.45 -8.81
C THR A 104 7.46 -3.24 -9.69
N VAL A 105 7.09 -3.47 -10.96
CA VAL A 105 7.94 -4.19 -11.90
C VAL A 105 9.22 -3.39 -12.21
N ALA A 106 9.11 -2.07 -12.31
CA ALA A 106 10.24 -1.21 -12.61
C ALA A 106 11.17 -0.99 -11.41
N ALA A 107 10.67 -1.15 -10.19
CA ALA A 107 11.46 -0.96 -8.99
C ALA A 107 12.39 -2.16 -8.77
N GLU A 108 13.58 -1.89 -8.24
CA GLU A 108 14.57 -2.94 -8.05
C GLU A 108 14.34 -3.77 -6.79
N ARG A 109 13.77 -3.16 -5.76
CA ARG A 109 13.65 -3.78 -4.46
C ARG A 109 12.48 -4.73 -4.29
N PRO A 110 11.26 -4.43 -4.79
CA PRO A 110 10.12 -5.32 -4.58
C PRO A 110 10.32 -6.68 -5.25
N ARG A 111 9.98 -7.74 -4.53
CA ARG A 111 10.09 -9.11 -5.02
C ARG A 111 8.74 -9.76 -5.18
N ARG A 112 7.69 -9.15 -4.66
CA ARG A 112 6.35 -9.72 -4.70
C ARG A 112 5.28 -8.64 -4.73
N LEU A 113 4.29 -8.84 -5.56
CA LEU A 113 3.10 -8.01 -5.63
C LEU A 113 1.88 -8.90 -5.35
N VAL A 114 1.06 -8.46 -4.43
CA VAL A 114 -0.16 -9.17 -4.05
C VAL A 114 -1.40 -8.33 -4.38
#